data_0e7ccabd4adf234cccdfdf9c31e89d2b
#
_entry.id   0e7ccabd4adf234cccdfdf9c31e89d2b
#
_cell.length_a   1.000
_cell.length_b   1.000
_cell.length_c   1.000
_cell.angle_alpha   90.00
_cell.angle_beta   90.00
_cell.angle_gamma   90.00
#
_symmetry.space_group_name_H-M   'P 1'
#
loop_
_entity.id
_entity.type
_entity.pdbx_description
1 polymer ?
#
loop_
_entity_poly.entity_id
_entity_poly.type
_entity_poly.pdbx_seq_one_letter_code
_entity_poly.pdbx_strand_id
1 'polypeptide(L)'
;MSDQESVVSFNSQNTSMVDVEGQQPQQYVPSKTNSRANQLKLTKTETVKSLQDLGVTSAAPVPDINAPQTAKNNIFPEEYTMETPSGLVPVATLQSMGRTASALSRTRTKQLNRTATNSSSTGKEEMEEEETEEREDQSGENELDPEIEFVTFVTGDPENPHNWPSWVRWSYTVLLSILVICVAYGSACITGGLGTVEKKYHVGMEAAILSCSLMVIGFSLGPLIWSPVSDLYGRRVAYFVSMGLYVIFNIPCALAPNLGCLLACRFLCGVWSSSGLCLVGGSIADMFPSETRGKAIAFFAFAPYVGPVVGPLVNGFISVSTGRMDLIFWVNMAFAGVMWIISSAIPETYAPVILKRKAARLRKETGNPKIMTEQEAQGVSMSEMMRACLLRPLYFAVTEPVLVATCFYVCLIYSLLYAFFFAFPVIFGELYGYKDNLVGLMFIPIVIGALWALATTFYCENKYLQIVKQRKPTPEDRLLGAKIGAPFAAIALWILGATAYKHIIWVGPASAGLAFGFGMVLIYYSLNNYIIDCYVQYASSALATKVFLRSAGGAAFPLFTIQMYHKLNLHWGSWLLAFISTAMIALPFAFSYWGKGLRHKLSKKDYSIDSVEM
;
A
#
# COMPACT_ATOMS: atom_id res chain seq x y z
N MET A 1 -39.54 -42.68 31.06
CA MET A 1 -38.82 -42.86 32.32
C MET A 1 -37.80 -41.77 32.28
N SER A 2 -38.19 -40.66 32.76
CA SER A 2 -38.07 -39.93 34.06
C SER A 2 -36.66 -39.33 34.15
N ASP A 3 -36.55 -38.00 33.92
CA ASP A 3 -36.47 -36.91 34.92
C ASP A 3 -35.06 -36.76 35.53
N GLN A 4 -34.40 -35.66 35.49
CA GLN A 4 -34.67 -34.45 36.28
C GLN A 4 -33.79 -33.25 35.84
N GLU A 5 -34.43 -32.11 35.84
CA GLU A 5 -33.88 -30.76 35.85
C GLU A 5 -33.09 -30.47 37.13
N SER A 6 -32.10 -29.59 37.06
CA SER A 6 -31.76 -28.74 38.20
C SER A 6 -31.34 -27.32 37.75
N VAL A 7 -32.27 -26.42 37.97
CA VAL A 7 -32.13 -24.96 37.95
C VAL A 7 -31.35 -24.53 39.22
N VAL A 8 -30.34 -23.70 39.09
CA VAL A 8 -29.78 -22.93 40.22
C VAL A 8 -29.88 -21.46 39.91
N SER A 9 -30.84 -20.81 40.54
CA SER A 9 -30.97 -19.37 40.71
C SER A 9 -29.93 -18.86 41.70
N PHE A 10 -29.27 -17.73 41.42
CA PHE A 10 -28.61 -16.96 42.45
C PHE A 10 -29.20 -15.55 42.54
N ASN A 11 -29.59 -15.26 43.76
CA ASN A 11 -30.33 -14.13 44.25
C ASN A 11 -29.43 -12.93 44.54
N SER A 12 -29.97 -11.73 44.36
CA SER A 12 -29.45 -10.44 44.75
C SER A 12 -29.45 -10.27 46.27
N GLN A 13 -28.49 -9.62 46.85
CA GLN A 13 -28.70 -8.66 47.97
C GLN A 13 -27.39 -7.94 48.38
N ASN A 14 -27.41 -6.62 48.21
CA ASN A 14 -27.33 -5.60 49.26
C ASN A 14 -25.96 -5.18 49.86
N THR A 15 -25.75 -3.86 49.69
CA THR A 15 -25.35 -2.83 50.69
C THR A 15 -23.87 -2.75 51.01
N SER A 16 -23.25 -1.58 50.99
CA SER A 16 -23.57 -0.38 51.77
C SER A 16 -22.73 0.83 51.28
N MET A 17 -23.35 2.01 51.32
CA MET A 17 -22.68 3.32 51.26
C MET A 17 -21.77 3.51 52.46
N VAL A 18 -20.64 4.18 52.24
CA VAL A 18 -19.95 4.94 53.30
C VAL A 18 -19.59 6.30 52.72
N ASP A 19 -20.29 7.33 53.19
CA ASP A 19 -19.94 8.74 53.06
C ASP A 19 -18.67 9.04 53.87
N VAL A 20 -17.74 9.80 53.28
CA VAL A 20 -16.76 10.60 54.04
C VAL A 20 -16.68 11.98 53.40
N GLU A 21 -17.16 12.94 54.14
CA GLU A 21 -17.05 14.37 53.92
C GLU A 21 -15.61 14.91 53.98
N GLY A 22 -15.37 15.92 53.16
CA GLY A 22 -14.68 17.15 53.55
C GLY A 22 -13.17 17.17 53.52
N GLN A 23 -12.57 17.67 52.43
CA GLN A 23 -11.39 18.54 52.52
C GLN A 23 -11.32 19.53 51.34
N GLN A 24 -11.18 20.83 51.69
CA GLN A 24 -11.02 21.96 50.78
C GLN A 24 -9.64 21.95 50.08
N PRO A 25 -9.51 22.53 48.86
CA PRO A 25 -8.23 22.59 48.17
C PRO A 25 -7.35 23.73 48.68
N GLN A 26 -6.09 23.38 49.01
CA GLN A 26 -5.03 24.35 49.29
C GLN A 26 -4.61 25.11 48.03
N GLN A 27 -4.52 26.43 48.15
CA GLN A 27 -3.97 27.37 47.17
C GLN A 27 -2.47 27.10 46.94
N TYR A 28 -2.07 26.85 45.71
CA TYR A 28 -0.67 26.77 45.30
C TYR A 28 -0.18 28.15 44.83
N VAL A 29 0.85 28.69 45.43
CA VAL A 29 1.54 29.93 45.06
C VAL A 29 2.68 29.58 44.11
N PRO A 30 2.75 30.11 42.86
CA PRO A 30 3.87 29.83 41.98
C PRO A 30 5.06 30.76 42.21
N SER A 31 6.25 30.18 42.38
CA SER A 31 7.52 30.88 42.44
C SER A 31 7.98 31.33 41.03
N LYS A 32 8.64 32.48 41.00
CA LYS A 32 9.10 33.25 39.85
C LYS A 32 10.15 32.52 39.00
N THR A 33 9.87 32.35 37.67
CA THR A 33 10.90 32.32 36.65
C THR A 33 10.35 33.02 35.39
N ASN A 34 10.51 34.34 35.39
CA ASN A 34 10.15 35.22 34.27
C ASN A 34 11.43 35.61 33.51
N SER A 35 11.84 34.88 32.46
CA SER A 35 12.75 35.46 31.45
C SER A 35 12.50 34.98 30.02
N ARG A 36 11.85 33.80 29.80
CA ARG A 36 11.60 33.27 28.45
C ARG A 36 10.30 33.77 27.80
N ALA A 37 9.32 34.17 28.60
CA ALA A 37 8.04 34.67 28.08
C ALA A 37 8.12 36.09 27.46
N ASN A 38 9.08 36.92 27.95
CA ASN A 38 9.27 38.27 27.40
C ASN A 38 10.03 38.30 26.06
N GLN A 39 10.94 37.36 25.80
CA GLN A 39 11.60 37.26 24.48
C GLN A 39 10.64 36.75 23.39
N LEU A 40 9.74 35.85 23.73
CA LEU A 40 8.71 35.38 22.78
C LEU A 40 7.62 36.43 22.48
N LYS A 41 7.35 37.36 23.39
CA LYS A 41 6.42 38.46 23.13
C LYS A 41 7.03 39.55 22.22
N LEU A 42 8.33 39.83 22.33
CA LEU A 42 9.01 40.82 21.46
C LEU A 42 9.07 40.34 20.00
N THR A 43 9.38 39.07 19.75
CA THR A 43 9.39 38.50 18.41
C THR A 43 8.01 38.46 17.73
N LYS A 44 6.93 38.24 18.50
CA LYS A 44 5.57 38.26 17.95
C LYS A 44 5.09 39.68 17.57
N THR A 45 5.49 40.68 18.34
CA THR A 45 5.12 42.10 18.07
C THR A 45 5.84 42.60 16.81
N GLU A 46 7.08 42.16 16.55
CA GLU A 46 7.81 42.50 15.33
C GLU A 46 7.21 41.80 14.11
N THR A 47 6.78 40.56 14.22
CA THR A 47 6.15 39.82 13.11
C THR A 47 4.80 40.42 12.73
N VAL A 48 4.00 40.87 13.71
CA VAL A 48 2.70 41.56 13.43
C VAL A 48 2.93 42.93 12.83
N LYS A 49 3.96 43.68 13.24
CA LYS A 49 4.31 44.94 12.61
C LYS A 49 4.75 44.80 11.16
N SER A 50 5.60 43.81 10.87
CA SER A 50 6.06 43.53 9.49
C SER A 50 4.92 43.10 8.56
N LEU A 51 3.88 42.45 9.07
CA LEU A 51 2.69 42.08 8.31
C LEU A 51 1.75 43.27 8.06
N GLN A 52 1.68 44.24 9.00
CA GLN A 52 0.93 45.49 8.80
C GLN A 52 1.60 46.45 7.82
N ASP A 53 2.94 46.50 7.79
CA ASP A 53 3.72 47.30 6.84
C ASP A 53 3.62 46.77 5.40
N LEU A 54 3.20 45.48 5.20
CA LEU A 54 2.94 44.86 3.90
C LEU A 54 1.49 45.06 3.39
N GLY A 55 0.67 45.87 4.07
CA GLY A 55 -0.69 46.22 3.62
C GLY A 55 -1.72 45.10 3.70
N VAL A 56 -1.42 44.02 4.43
CA VAL A 56 -2.36 42.90 4.64
C VAL A 56 -3.31 43.22 5.79
N THR A 57 -4.44 43.85 5.52
CA THR A 57 -5.54 44.05 6.47
C THR A 57 -6.35 42.75 6.57
N SER A 58 -6.01 41.88 7.53
CA SER A 58 -6.81 40.72 7.86
C SER A 58 -7.99 41.12 8.70
N ALA A 59 -9.20 40.85 8.25
CA ALA A 59 -10.44 41.01 8.98
C ALA A 59 -10.79 39.83 9.91
N ALA A 60 -9.85 38.96 10.23
CA ALA A 60 -10.09 37.84 11.14
C ALA A 60 -9.52 38.11 12.55
N PRO A 61 -10.26 37.85 13.64
CA PRO A 61 -9.79 38.05 15.01
C PRO A 61 -8.64 37.07 15.30
N VAL A 62 -7.55 37.59 15.88
CA VAL A 62 -6.42 36.81 16.37
C VAL A 62 -6.92 35.86 17.48
N PRO A 63 -6.67 34.54 17.45
CA PRO A 63 -7.13 33.65 18.49
C PRO A 63 -6.51 34.00 19.83
N ASP A 64 -7.32 34.01 20.90
CA ASP A 64 -6.87 34.27 22.27
C ASP A 64 -5.93 33.14 22.74
N ILE A 65 -4.68 33.51 23.02
CA ILE A 65 -3.60 32.60 23.38
C ILE A 65 -3.80 32.04 24.82
N ASN A 66 -4.74 32.57 25.57
CA ASN A 66 -5.01 32.20 26.96
C ASN A 66 -6.21 31.25 27.14
N ALA A 67 -6.85 30.81 26.08
CA ALA A 67 -7.89 29.78 26.18
C ALA A 67 -7.28 28.42 26.56
N PRO A 68 -7.89 27.67 27.50
CA PRO A 68 -7.35 26.36 27.89
C PRO A 68 -7.39 25.41 26.70
N GLN A 69 -6.22 25.01 26.24
CA GLN A 69 -6.06 24.01 25.19
C GLN A 69 -6.50 22.65 25.73
N THR A 70 -7.74 22.28 25.49
CA THR A 70 -8.13 20.87 25.52
C THR A 70 -7.42 20.17 24.35
N ALA A 71 -6.50 19.28 24.71
CA ALA A 71 -5.57 18.62 23.83
C ALA A 71 -6.24 17.94 22.62
N LYS A 72 -6.18 18.59 21.45
CA LYS A 72 -6.13 17.93 20.15
C LYS A 72 -4.86 18.41 19.46
N ASN A 73 -3.76 17.71 19.72
CA ASN A 73 -2.54 17.88 18.97
C ASN A 73 -2.74 17.33 17.56
N ASN A 74 -3.22 18.16 16.65
CA ASN A 74 -3.06 17.96 15.22
C ASN A 74 -1.58 18.26 14.91
N ILE A 75 -0.80 17.24 14.61
CA ILE A 75 0.64 17.32 14.26
C ILE A 75 0.83 17.86 12.84
N PHE A 76 -0.24 17.98 12.07
CA PHE A 76 -0.23 18.70 10.79
C PHE A 76 -0.83 20.09 11.02
N PRO A 77 -0.20 21.18 10.52
CA PRO A 77 -0.88 22.44 10.48
C PRO A 77 -2.21 22.21 9.75
N GLU A 78 -3.31 22.60 10.39
CA GLU A 78 -4.59 22.71 9.69
C GLU A 78 -4.29 23.50 8.42
N GLU A 79 -4.51 22.89 7.26
CA GLU A 79 -4.49 23.61 5.99
C GLU A 79 -5.32 24.86 6.20
N TYR A 80 -4.74 26.01 5.94
CA TYR A 80 -5.46 27.27 5.93
C TYR A 80 -6.50 27.21 4.82
N THR A 81 -7.64 26.58 5.09
CA THR A 81 -8.78 26.58 4.20
C THR A 81 -9.44 27.96 4.30
N MET A 82 -9.15 28.83 3.35
CA MET A 82 -10.01 30.00 3.15
C MET A 82 -11.39 29.48 2.73
N GLU A 83 -12.34 29.58 3.63
CA GLU A 83 -13.73 29.23 3.35
C GLU A 83 -14.34 30.28 2.38
N THR A 84 -14.24 29.98 1.09
CA THR A 84 -15.11 30.65 0.13
C THR A 84 -16.33 29.73 -0.10
N PRO A 85 -17.55 30.23 -0.11
CA PRO A 85 -18.77 29.44 -0.30
C PRO A 85 -18.77 28.61 -1.60
N SER A 86 -17.96 29.01 -2.58
CA SER A 86 -17.85 28.37 -3.89
C SER A 86 -16.70 27.34 -4.01
N GLY A 87 -15.76 27.29 -3.04
CA GLY A 87 -14.55 26.46 -3.15
C GLY A 87 -13.55 26.95 -4.22
N LEU A 88 -13.64 28.23 -4.62
CA LEU A 88 -12.76 28.88 -5.60
C LEU A 88 -11.70 29.71 -4.87
N VAL A 89 -10.42 29.50 -5.17
CA VAL A 89 -9.28 30.24 -4.58
C VAL A 89 -8.50 30.94 -5.69
N PRO A 90 -8.31 32.27 -5.65
CA PRO A 90 -7.51 32.98 -6.65
C PRO A 90 -6.03 32.58 -6.62
N VAL A 91 -5.40 32.46 -7.78
CA VAL A 91 -3.97 32.13 -7.92
C VAL A 91 -3.06 33.12 -7.19
N ALA A 92 -3.40 34.41 -7.21
CA ALA A 92 -2.63 35.46 -6.53
C ALA A 92 -2.45 35.15 -5.03
N THR A 93 -3.45 34.57 -4.39
CA THR A 93 -3.40 34.20 -2.97
C THR A 93 -2.49 33.00 -2.73
N LEU A 94 -2.54 31.99 -3.60
CA LEU A 94 -1.67 30.81 -3.53
C LEU A 94 -0.19 31.14 -3.85
N GLN A 95 0.05 32.01 -4.83
CA GLN A 95 1.41 32.47 -5.16
C GLN A 95 2.02 33.31 -4.04
N SER A 96 1.24 34.16 -3.35
CA SER A 96 1.74 34.94 -2.22
C SER A 96 2.13 34.04 -1.04
N MET A 97 1.37 32.97 -0.78
CA MET A 97 1.70 31.97 0.25
C MET A 97 2.94 31.15 -0.11
N GLY A 98 3.10 30.73 -1.37
CA GLY A 98 4.28 30.02 -1.87
C GLY A 98 5.56 30.90 -1.85
N ARG A 99 5.45 32.17 -2.23
CA ARG A 99 6.57 33.12 -2.20
C ARG A 99 7.03 33.45 -0.78
N THR A 100 6.13 33.57 0.20
CA THR A 100 6.50 33.77 1.60
C THR A 100 7.21 32.56 2.19
N ALA A 101 6.77 31.35 1.89
CA ALA A 101 7.43 30.11 2.33
C ALA A 101 8.81 29.94 1.69
N SER A 102 8.96 30.18 0.39
CA SER A 102 10.24 30.10 -0.31
C SER A 102 11.21 31.23 0.07
N ALA A 103 10.74 32.44 0.30
CA ALA A 103 11.57 33.56 0.77
C ALA A 103 12.11 33.34 2.19
N LEU A 104 11.30 32.80 3.10
CA LEU A 104 11.73 32.43 4.46
C LEU A 104 12.77 31.30 4.45
N SER A 105 12.63 30.31 3.57
CA SER A 105 13.60 29.25 3.35
C SER A 105 14.93 29.80 2.81
N ARG A 106 14.90 30.64 1.77
CA ARG A 106 16.10 31.27 1.18
C ARG A 106 16.86 32.16 2.16
N THR A 107 16.18 32.93 3.01
CA THR A 107 16.82 33.80 4.01
C THR A 107 17.52 32.97 5.09
N ARG A 108 16.95 31.84 5.48
CA ARG A 108 17.54 30.92 6.47
C ARG A 108 18.78 30.21 5.92
N THR A 109 18.75 29.80 4.64
CA THR A 109 19.89 29.15 3.95
C THR A 109 21.04 30.15 3.74
N LYS A 110 20.76 31.43 3.37
CA LYS A 110 21.79 32.48 3.25
C LYS A 110 22.43 32.85 4.59
N GLN A 111 21.69 32.80 5.71
CA GLN A 111 22.27 32.99 7.04
C GLN A 111 23.16 31.83 7.49
N LEU A 112 22.79 30.58 7.19
CA LEU A 112 23.58 29.40 7.51
C LEU A 112 24.88 29.34 6.68
N ASN A 113 24.83 29.71 5.40
CA ASN A 113 26.03 29.75 4.56
C ASN A 113 26.97 30.91 4.92
N ARG A 114 26.48 32.08 5.35
CA ARG A 114 27.33 33.19 5.84
C ARG A 114 28.09 32.89 7.12
N THR A 115 27.63 31.93 7.95
CA THR A 115 28.34 31.47 9.14
C THR A 115 29.40 30.39 8.85
N ALA A 116 29.34 29.74 7.69
CA ALA A 116 30.25 28.67 7.29
C ALA A 116 31.43 29.12 6.41
N THR A 117 31.37 30.31 5.80
CA THR A 117 32.40 30.81 4.85
C THR A 117 33.25 31.98 5.36
N ASN A 118 33.75 31.89 6.60
CA ASN A 118 34.82 32.77 7.04
C ASN A 118 36.15 32.02 7.17
N SER A 119 36.57 31.28 6.13
CA SER A 119 37.97 30.86 5.98
C SER A 119 38.24 30.46 4.51
N SER A 120 39.10 31.29 3.87
CA SER A 120 39.97 31.08 2.71
C SER A 120 39.41 31.09 1.27
N SER A 121 39.68 32.18 0.57
CA SER A 121 40.35 32.33 -0.75
C SER A 121 39.92 31.47 -1.93
N THR A 122 39.33 32.10 -2.95
CA THR A 122 39.81 32.36 -4.31
C THR A 122 38.65 32.75 -5.24
N GLY A 123 38.69 33.97 -5.77
CA GLY A 123 37.63 34.62 -6.55
C GLY A 123 37.63 34.26 -8.04
N LYS A 124 37.61 32.98 -8.42
CA LYS A 124 37.37 32.55 -9.80
C LYS A 124 36.23 31.53 -9.97
N GLU A 125 35.83 30.84 -8.90
CA GLU A 125 34.73 29.87 -8.95
C GLU A 125 33.36 30.56 -8.77
N GLU A 126 33.28 31.73 -8.15
CA GLU A 126 32.04 32.45 -7.91
C GLU A 126 31.38 33.03 -9.19
N MET A 127 32.16 33.31 -10.25
CA MET A 127 31.58 33.83 -11.51
C MET A 127 30.95 32.74 -12.40
N GLU A 128 31.43 31.50 -12.34
CA GLU A 128 30.83 30.40 -13.12
C GLU A 128 29.59 29.82 -12.43
N GLU A 129 29.47 29.88 -11.09
CA GLU A 129 28.28 29.47 -10.38
C GLU A 129 27.11 30.49 -10.50
N GLU A 130 27.39 31.80 -10.54
CA GLU A 130 26.35 32.80 -10.78
C GLU A 130 25.76 32.73 -12.20
N GLU A 131 26.59 32.49 -13.24
CA GLU A 131 26.09 32.32 -14.62
C GLU A 131 25.32 31.01 -14.82
N THR A 132 25.57 29.96 -14.02
CA THR A 132 24.80 28.70 -14.08
C THR A 132 23.50 28.81 -13.33
N GLU A 133 23.44 29.52 -12.18
CA GLU A 133 22.21 29.81 -11.47
C GLU A 133 21.27 30.75 -12.24
N GLU A 134 21.81 31.79 -12.96
CA GLU A 134 20.98 32.66 -13.81
C GLU A 134 20.42 31.93 -15.05
N ARG A 135 21.09 30.86 -15.56
CA ARG A 135 20.59 30.05 -16.68
C ARG A 135 19.55 29.01 -16.23
N GLU A 136 19.62 28.52 -15.01
CA GLU A 136 18.59 27.63 -14.46
C GLU A 136 17.31 28.39 -14.03
N ASP A 137 17.41 29.65 -13.59
CA ASP A 137 16.26 30.50 -13.26
C ASP A 137 15.50 31.03 -14.51
N GLN A 138 16.10 30.95 -15.72
CA GLN A 138 15.43 31.30 -16.98
C GLN A 138 14.69 30.12 -17.65
N SER A 139 14.77 28.89 -17.13
CA SER A 139 13.97 27.78 -17.60
C SER A 139 12.57 27.78 -17.00
N GLY A 140 11.74 28.74 -17.45
CA GLY A 140 10.29 28.59 -17.53
C GLY A 140 9.53 28.35 -16.23
N GLU A 141 9.56 29.25 -15.27
CA GLU A 141 8.36 29.49 -14.44
C GLU A 141 7.29 30.06 -15.39
N ASN A 142 6.40 29.21 -15.89
CA ASN A 142 5.15 29.66 -16.48
C ASN A 142 4.43 30.48 -15.38
N GLU A 143 4.53 31.80 -15.45
CA GLU A 143 3.70 32.68 -14.62
C GLU A 143 2.24 32.36 -14.94
N LEU A 144 1.61 31.63 -14.04
CA LEU A 144 0.17 31.35 -14.12
C LEU A 144 -0.58 32.69 -14.10
N ASP A 145 -1.48 32.86 -15.06
CA ASP A 145 -2.34 34.04 -15.15
C ASP A 145 -2.99 34.29 -13.77
N PRO A 146 -2.81 35.47 -13.15
CA PRO A 146 -3.35 35.79 -11.82
C PRO A 146 -4.87 35.71 -11.72
N GLU A 147 -5.59 35.66 -12.84
CA GLU A 147 -7.05 35.51 -12.88
C GLU A 147 -7.52 34.04 -12.88
N ILE A 148 -6.63 33.03 -12.82
CA ILE A 148 -7.01 31.62 -12.71
C ILE A 148 -7.58 31.36 -11.31
N GLU A 149 -8.75 30.73 -11.26
CA GLU A 149 -9.39 30.25 -10.03
C GLU A 149 -9.26 28.74 -9.90
N PHE A 150 -8.57 28.29 -8.84
CA PHE A 150 -8.42 26.86 -8.57
C PHE A 150 -9.61 26.29 -7.79
N VAL A 151 -10.12 25.16 -8.27
CA VAL A 151 -11.18 24.42 -7.60
C VAL A 151 -10.59 23.53 -6.53
N THR A 152 -11.07 23.68 -5.29
CA THR A 152 -10.72 22.85 -4.14
C THR A 152 -11.98 22.27 -3.48
N PHE A 153 -11.81 21.32 -2.56
CA PHE A 153 -12.92 20.87 -1.73
C PHE A 153 -13.19 21.87 -0.61
N VAL A 154 -14.46 22.21 -0.42
CA VAL A 154 -14.89 22.98 0.75
C VAL A 154 -14.90 22.08 1.99
N THR A 155 -14.71 22.68 3.16
CA THR A 155 -14.79 21.93 4.44
C THR A 155 -16.14 21.24 4.56
N GLY A 156 -16.13 19.90 4.76
CA GLY A 156 -17.37 19.10 4.85
C GLY A 156 -18.02 18.74 3.51
N ASP A 157 -17.36 19.00 2.37
CA ASP A 157 -17.88 18.66 1.04
C ASP A 157 -18.21 17.16 0.93
N PRO A 158 -19.45 16.77 0.60
CA PRO A 158 -19.85 15.39 0.47
C PRO A 158 -19.21 14.68 -0.75
N GLU A 159 -18.73 15.43 -1.75
CA GLU A 159 -18.01 14.88 -2.89
C GLU A 159 -16.57 14.45 -2.51
N ASN A 160 -16.03 14.94 -1.38
CA ASN A 160 -14.71 14.53 -0.88
C ASN A 160 -14.79 13.13 -0.22
N PRO A 161 -14.07 12.11 -0.73
CA PRO A 161 -14.10 10.75 -0.18
C PRO A 161 -13.67 10.67 1.30
N HIS A 162 -12.83 11.60 1.76
CA HIS A 162 -12.40 11.66 3.17
C HIS A 162 -13.57 11.97 4.13
N ASN A 163 -14.60 12.68 3.66
CA ASN A 163 -15.76 13.07 4.47
C ASN A 163 -16.86 12.00 4.50
N TRP A 164 -16.72 10.91 3.73
CA TRP A 164 -17.72 9.85 3.74
C TRP A 164 -17.87 9.20 5.12
N PRO A 165 -19.06 8.75 5.50
CA PRO A 165 -19.28 8.04 6.76
C PRO A 165 -18.35 6.83 6.91
N SER A 166 -17.85 6.58 8.11
CA SER A 166 -16.88 5.51 8.36
C SER A 166 -17.36 4.13 7.88
N TRP A 167 -18.66 3.83 8.04
CA TRP A 167 -19.22 2.55 7.57
C TRP A 167 -19.16 2.40 6.05
N VAL A 168 -19.35 3.48 5.28
CA VAL A 168 -19.22 3.50 3.80
C VAL A 168 -17.78 3.22 3.39
N ARG A 169 -16.82 3.93 3.99
CA ARG A 169 -15.40 3.74 3.73
C ARG A 169 -14.93 2.32 4.01
N TRP A 170 -15.36 1.75 5.15
CA TRP A 170 -15.04 0.36 5.48
C TRP A 170 -15.73 -0.65 4.58
N SER A 171 -16.99 -0.42 4.20
CA SER A 171 -17.69 -1.29 3.24
C SER A 171 -16.98 -1.34 1.90
N TYR A 172 -16.56 -0.19 1.34
CA TYR A 172 -15.80 -0.16 0.10
C TYR A 172 -14.41 -0.81 0.27
N THR A 173 -13.75 -0.65 1.40
CA THR A 173 -12.48 -1.33 1.69
C THR A 173 -12.63 -2.85 1.67
N VAL A 174 -13.69 -3.38 2.29
CA VAL A 174 -13.99 -4.82 2.27
C VAL A 174 -14.29 -5.29 0.85
N LEU A 175 -15.14 -4.58 0.11
CA LEU A 175 -15.48 -4.93 -1.29
C LEU A 175 -14.23 -4.92 -2.19
N LEU A 176 -13.39 -3.90 -2.08
CA LEU A 176 -12.14 -3.81 -2.83
C LEU A 176 -11.14 -4.89 -2.41
N SER A 177 -11.10 -5.27 -1.14
CA SER A 177 -10.28 -6.40 -0.67
C SER A 177 -10.77 -7.74 -1.24
N ILE A 178 -12.09 -7.95 -1.33
CA ILE A 178 -12.67 -9.12 -1.99
C ILE A 178 -12.36 -9.12 -3.50
N LEU A 179 -12.35 -7.95 -4.15
CA LEU A 179 -11.91 -7.81 -5.55
C LEU A 179 -10.45 -8.31 -5.71
N VAL A 180 -9.57 -7.93 -4.78
CA VAL A 180 -8.17 -8.42 -4.79
C VAL A 180 -8.11 -9.93 -4.57
N ILE A 181 -8.91 -10.48 -3.65
CA ILE A 181 -9.02 -11.93 -3.45
C ILE A 181 -9.45 -12.62 -4.74
N CYS A 182 -10.45 -12.08 -5.45
CA CYS A 182 -10.93 -12.61 -6.73
C CYS A 182 -9.83 -12.63 -7.80
N VAL A 183 -9.11 -11.54 -7.96
CA VAL A 183 -8.01 -11.44 -8.94
C VAL A 183 -6.88 -12.41 -8.59
N ALA A 184 -6.51 -12.46 -7.33
CA ALA A 184 -5.46 -13.32 -6.83
C ALA A 184 -5.86 -14.81 -6.87
N TYR A 185 -7.13 -15.15 -6.57
CA TYR A 185 -7.72 -16.48 -6.80
C TYR A 185 -7.54 -16.91 -8.26
N GLY A 186 -7.86 -16.03 -9.21
CA GLY A 186 -7.73 -16.31 -10.63
C GLY A 186 -6.32 -16.72 -11.05
N SER A 187 -5.25 -16.21 -10.41
CA SER A 187 -3.87 -16.58 -10.73
C SER A 187 -3.55 -18.04 -10.40
N ALA A 188 -4.06 -18.53 -9.28
CA ALA A 188 -3.79 -19.88 -8.78
C ALA A 188 -4.96 -20.85 -9.00
N CYS A 189 -6.05 -20.45 -9.66
CA CYS A 189 -7.22 -21.32 -9.83
C CYS A 189 -6.88 -22.64 -10.56
N ILE A 190 -5.95 -22.61 -11.50
CA ILE A 190 -5.57 -23.80 -12.28
C ILE A 190 -4.71 -24.79 -11.50
N THR A 191 -4.05 -24.36 -10.41
CA THR A 191 -3.14 -25.24 -9.66
C THR A 191 -3.85 -26.42 -8.97
N GLY A 192 -5.14 -26.29 -8.67
CA GLY A 192 -5.98 -27.39 -8.17
C GLY A 192 -6.48 -28.35 -9.26
N GLY A 193 -6.11 -28.13 -10.54
CA GLY A 193 -6.58 -28.94 -11.65
C GLY A 193 -5.57 -29.07 -12.79
N LEU A 194 -4.26 -29.00 -12.50
CA LEU A 194 -3.20 -29.12 -13.53
C LEU A 194 -3.30 -30.43 -14.32
N GLY A 195 -3.62 -31.54 -13.66
CA GLY A 195 -3.82 -32.84 -14.32
C GLY A 195 -4.98 -32.84 -15.34
N THR A 196 -5.95 -31.93 -15.24
CA THR A 196 -7.01 -31.79 -16.26
C THR A 196 -6.49 -31.08 -17.52
N VAL A 197 -5.51 -30.16 -17.36
CA VAL A 197 -4.82 -29.49 -18.50
C VAL A 197 -3.96 -30.48 -19.26
N GLU A 198 -3.16 -31.27 -18.55
CA GLU A 198 -2.32 -32.32 -19.15
C GLU A 198 -3.15 -33.30 -19.96
N LYS A 199 -4.25 -33.80 -19.39
CA LYS A 199 -5.16 -34.75 -20.06
C LYS A 199 -5.86 -34.13 -21.27
N LYS A 200 -6.30 -32.86 -21.19
CA LYS A 200 -7.03 -32.20 -22.28
C LYS A 200 -6.15 -31.91 -23.49
N TYR A 201 -4.91 -31.45 -23.25
CA TYR A 201 -4.03 -31.00 -24.34
C TYR A 201 -2.90 -32.00 -24.64
N HIS A 202 -2.80 -33.13 -23.92
CA HIS A 202 -1.74 -34.12 -24.06
C HIS A 202 -0.33 -33.54 -23.96
N VAL A 203 -0.13 -32.68 -22.97
CA VAL A 203 1.14 -31.96 -22.72
C VAL A 203 1.74 -32.37 -21.38
N GLY A 204 3.04 -32.13 -21.20
CA GLY A 204 3.70 -32.37 -19.91
C GLY A 204 3.30 -31.33 -18.85
N MET A 205 3.54 -31.69 -17.59
CA MET A 205 3.26 -30.84 -16.39
C MET A 205 3.87 -29.45 -16.51
N GLU A 206 5.09 -29.33 -17.03
CA GLU A 206 5.78 -28.04 -17.19
C GLU A 206 5.02 -27.08 -18.09
N ALA A 207 4.45 -27.58 -19.20
CA ALA A 207 3.63 -26.79 -20.10
C ALA A 207 2.30 -26.38 -19.45
N ALA A 208 1.73 -27.24 -18.60
CA ALA A 208 0.52 -26.90 -17.83
C ALA A 208 0.79 -25.79 -16.81
N ILE A 209 1.95 -25.80 -16.15
CA ILE A 209 2.40 -24.81 -15.16
C ILE A 209 2.52 -23.41 -15.80
N LEU A 210 2.93 -23.31 -17.06
CA LEU A 210 2.98 -22.02 -17.79
C LEU A 210 1.65 -21.28 -17.76
N SER A 211 0.51 -21.98 -17.70
CA SER A 211 -0.80 -21.35 -17.60
C SER A 211 -1.00 -20.53 -16.30
N CYS A 212 -0.33 -20.91 -15.22
CA CYS A 212 -0.26 -20.13 -13.97
C CYS A 212 0.77 -19.01 -14.11
N SER A 213 2.01 -19.34 -14.50
CA SER A 213 3.13 -18.39 -14.58
C SER A 213 2.85 -17.21 -15.52
N LEU A 214 2.26 -17.44 -16.69
CA LEU A 214 1.95 -16.36 -17.64
C LEU A 214 0.93 -15.36 -17.11
N MET A 215 -0.05 -15.79 -16.32
CA MET A 215 -0.95 -14.85 -15.67
C MET A 215 -0.23 -13.97 -14.65
N VAL A 216 0.72 -14.54 -13.92
CA VAL A 216 1.52 -13.79 -12.94
C VAL A 216 2.51 -12.84 -13.63
N ILE A 217 3.05 -13.21 -14.82
CA ILE A 217 3.79 -12.27 -15.69
C ILE A 217 2.89 -11.11 -16.11
N GLY A 218 1.64 -11.38 -16.45
CA GLY A 218 0.64 -10.33 -16.74
C GLY A 218 0.49 -9.34 -15.58
N PHE A 219 0.51 -9.81 -14.33
CA PHE A 219 0.51 -8.93 -13.15
C PHE A 219 1.74 -8.03 -13.04
N SER A 220 2.87 -8.43 -13.61
CA SER A 220 4.08 -7.60 -13.65
C SER A 220 3.93 -6.40 -14.59
N LEU A 221 3.33 -6.61 -15.76
CA LEU A 221 3.21 -5.59 -16.80
C LEU A 221 1.96 -4.72 -16.65
N GLY A 222 0.89 -5.28 -16.10
CA GLY A 222 -0.40 -4.59 -16.02
C GLY A 222 -0.40 -3.26 -15.25
N PRO A 223 0.28 -3.12 -14.10
CA PRO A 223 0.38 -1.85 -13.38
C PRO A 223 0.95 -0.70 -14.20
N LEU A 224 1.86 -1.00 -15.15
CA LEU A 224 2.42 -0.01 -16.04
C LEU A 224 1.35 0.64 -16.97
N ILE A 225 0.27 -0.08 -17.23
CA ILE A 225 -0.87 0.39 -18.04
C ILE A 225 -1.93 1.02 -17.13
N TRP A 226 -2.31 0.31 -16.05
CA TRP A 226 -3.47 0.71 -15.25
C TRP A 226 -3.20 1.85 -14.27
N SER A 227 -1.97 2.05 -13.81
CA SER A 227 -1.63 3.17 -12.95
C SER A 227 -1.88 4.51 -13.66
N PRO A 228 -1.26 4.81 -14.83
CA PRO A 228 -1.51 6.05 -15.54
C PRO A 228 -2.96 6.21 -16.01
N VAL A 229 -3.61 5.13 -16.47
CA VAL A 229 -5.04 5.18 -16.86
C VAL A 229 -5.90 5.59 -15.67
N SER A 230 -5.63 5.06 -14.49
CA SER A 230 -6.35 5.40 -13.27
C SER A 230 -6.11 6.83 -12.81
N ASP A 231 -4.90 7.35 -12.97
CA ASP A 231 -4.56 8.72 -12.58
C ASP A 231 -5.19 9.76 -13.54
N LEU A 232 -5.49 9.38 -14.78
CA LEU A 232 -6.11 10.25 -15.78
C LEU A 232 -7.63 10.21 -15.78
N TYR A 233 -8.20 9.00 -15.77
CA TYR A 233 -9.63 8.76 -15.97
C TYR A 233 -10.36 8.46 -14.66
N GLY A 234 -9.62 8.19 -13.59
CA GLY A 234 -10.14 7.84 -12.27
C GLY A 234 -10.13 6.34 -11.99
N ARG A 235 -10.25 6.02 -10.70
CA ARG A 235 -10.23 4.63 -10.21
C ARG A 235 -11.42 3.82 -10.74
N ARG A 236 -12.62 4.41 -10.72
CA ARG A 236 -13.85 3.76 -11.17
C ARG A 236 -13.77 3.29 -12.63
N VAL A 237 -13.31 4.15 -13.53
CA VAL A 237 -13.19 3.83 -14.96
C VAL A 237 -12.14 2.73 -15.17
N ALA A 238 -11.01 2.82 -14.47
CA ALA A 238 -9.96 1.80 -14.53
C ALA A 238 -10.48 0.42 -14.10
N TYR A 239 -11.21 0.31 -12.97
CA TYR A 239 -11.82 -0.96 -12.54
C TYR A 239 -12.87 -1.46 -13.54
N PHE A 240 -13.76 -0.59 -14.02
CA PHE A 240 -14.81 -0.98 -14.94
C PHE A 240 -14.25 -1.62 -16.22
N VAL A 241 -13.29 -0.95 -16.86
CA VAL A 241 -12.70 -1.43 -18.12
C VAL A 241 -11.84 -2.68 -17.88
N SER A 242 -10.96 -2.63 -16.89
CA SER A 242 -10.01 -3.71 -16.64
C SER A 242 -10.69 -5.01 -16.20
N MET A 243 -11.62 -4.93 -15.25
CA MET A 243 -12.34 -6.11 -14.78
C MET A 243 -13.32 -6.65 -15.84
N GLY A 244 -13.94 -5.76 -16.65
CA GLY A 244 -14.76 -6.18 -17.77
C GLY A 244 -13.96 -6.98 -18.81
N LEU A 245 -12.76 -6.50 -19.16
CA LEU A 245 -11.85 -7.23 -20.05
C LEU A 245 -11.38 -8.55 -19.40
N TYR A 246 -11.10 -8.56 -18.10
CA TYR A 246 -10.76 -9.79 -17.38
C TYR A 246 -11.88 -10.83 -17.47
N VAL A 247 -13.14 -10.45 -17.29
CA VAL A 247 -14.31 -11.35 -17.46
C VAL A 247 -14.38 -11.87 -18.89
N ILE A 248 -14.26 -10.99 -19.91
CA ILE A 248 -14.31 -11.37 -21.32
C ILE A 248 -13.21 -12.37 -21.68
N PHE A 249 -11.96 -12.14 -21.25
CA PHE A 249 -10.83 -13.02 -21.56
C PHE A 249 -10.82 -14.34 -20.78
N ASN A 250 -11.64 -14.50 -19.73
CA ASN A 250 -11.88 -15.81 -19.11
C ASN A 250 -12.71 -16.75 -20.00
N ILE A 251 -13.55 -16.23 -20.91
CA ILE A 251 -14.35 -17.06 -21.84
C ILE A 251 -13.44 -17.90 -22.74
N PRO A 252 -12.50 -17.31 -23.52
CA PRO A 252 -11.60 -18.12 -24.33
C PRO A 252 -10.65 -19.00 -23.49
N CYS A 253 -10.36 -18.67 -22.21
CA CYS A 253 -9.64 -19.61 -21.34
C CYS A 253 -10.44 -20.90 -21.09
N ALA A 254 -11.76 -20.78 -20.85
CA ALA A 254 -12.64 -21.95 -20.66
C ALA A 254 -12.80 -22.77 -21.95
N LEU A 255 -12.95 -22.09 -23.08
CA LEU A 255 -13.22 -22.69 -24.38
C LEU A 255 -11.96 -22.97 -25.22
N ALA A 256 -10.75 -22.79 -24.68
CA ALA A 256 -9.49 -22.88 -25.41
C ALA A 256 -9.39 -24.19 -26.21
N PRO A 257 -9.18 -24.12 -27.52
CA PRO A 257 -9.03 -25.32 -28.39
C PRO A 257 -7.64 -25.95 -28.26
N ASN A 258 -6.64 -25.18 -27.92
CA ASN A 258 -5.26 -25.62 -27.76
C ASN A 258 -4.56 -24.88 -26.61
N LEU A 259 -3.42 -25.41 -26.16
CA LEU A 259 -2.64 -24.84 -25.08
C LEU A 259 -2.17 -23.40 -25.37
N GLY A 260 -1.75 -23.11 -26.62
CA GLY A 260 -1.28 -21.76 -26.99
C GLY A 260 -2.34 -20.69 -26.81
N CYS A 261 -3.59 -20.99 -27.17
CA CYS A 261 -4.73 -20.08 -26.92
C CYS A 261 -4.94 -19.88 -25.41
N LEU A 262 -4.91 -20.97 -24.62
CA LEU A 262 -5.03 -20.87 -23.16
C LEU A 262 -3.93 -19.98 -22.57
N LEU A 263 -2.67 -20.20 -22.96
CA LEU A 263 -1.52 -19.44 -22.44
C LEU A 263 -1.60 -17.96 -22.79
N ALA A 264 -1.94 -17.60 -24.02
CA ALA A 264 -2.11 -16.22 -24.45
C ALA A 264 -3.26 -15.52 -23.69
N CYS A 265 -4.39 -16.19 -23.55
CA CYS A 265 -5.54 -15.65 -22.82
C CYS A 265 -5.25 -15.50 -21.31
N ARG A 266 -4.52 -16.44 -20.72
CA ARG A 266 -4.08 -16.35 -19.31
C ARG A 266 -3.15 -15.16 -19.07
N PHE A 267 -2.20 -14.91 -20.00
CA PHE A 267 -1.36 -13.71 -19.92
C PHE A 267 -2.20 -12.43 -19.98
N LEU A 268 -3.14 -12.33 -20.93
CA LEU A 268 -4.04 -11.18 -21.04
C LEU A 268 -4.95 -11.04 -19.81
N CYS A 269 -5.48 -12.14 -19.28
CA CYS A 269 -6.21 -12.13 -18.01
C CYS A 269 -5.37 -11.51 -16.89
N GLY A 270 -4.07 -11.83 -16.82
CA GLY A 270 -3.14 -11.24 -15.88
C GLY A 270 -3.00 -9.73 -16.05
N VAL A 271 -2.77 -9.26 -17.28
CA VAL A 271 -2.64 -7.83 -17.59
C VAL A 271 -3.90 -7.06 -17.19
N TRP A 272 -5.08 -7.57 -17.56
CA TRP A 272 -6.34 -6.88 -17.28
C TRP A 272 -6.69 -6.89 -15.79
N SER A 273 -6.59 -8.02 -15.12
CA SER A 273 -6.95 -8.14 -13.70
C SER A 273 -5.96 -7.47 -12.73
N SER A 274 -4.74 -7.14 -13.16
CA SER A 274 -3.71 -6.51 -12.33
C SER A 274 -4.12 -5.16 -11.72
N SER A 275 -5.12 -4.48 -12.32
CA SER A 275 -5.70 -3.24 -11.76
C SER A 275 -6.17 -3.42 -10.32
N GLY A 276 -6.80 -4.57 -10.00
CA GLY A 276 -7.20 -4.91 -8.64
C GLY A 276 -6.02 -4.98 -7.65
N LEU A 277 -4.85 -5.44 -8.11
CA LEU A 277 -3.67 -5.55 -7.25
C LEU A 277 -2.91 -4.23 -7.06
N CYS A 278 -2.93 -3.33 -8.04
CA CYS A 278 -2.16 -2.08 -7.98
C CYS A 278 -2.98 -0.88 -7.53
N LEU A 279 -4.27 -0.79 -7.87
CA LEU A 279 -5.07 0.41 -7.61
C LEU A 279 -5.80 0.39 -6.26
N VAL A 280 -6.12 -0.79 -5.70
CA VAL A 280 -6.93 -0.89 -4.48
C VAL A 280 -6.25 -0.21 -3.28
N GLY A 281 -4.94 -0.37 -3.14
CA GLY A 281 -4.19 0.34 -2.09
C GLY A 281 -4.29 1.87 -2.21
N GLY A 282 -4.24 2.39 -3.44
CA GLY A 282 -4.46 3.80 -3.75
C GLY A 282 -5.88 4.25 -3.43
N SER A 283 -6.90 3.49 -3.87
CA SER A 283 -8.31 3.80 -3.57
C SER A 283 -8.61 3.84 -2.07
N ILE A 284 -7.98 2.96 -1.28
CA ILE A 284 -8.07 3.00 0.19
C ILE A 284 -7.40 4.27 0.73
N ALA A 285 -6.23 4.63 0.20
CA ALA A 285 -5.53 5.85 0.58
C ALA A 285 -6.32 7.12 0.24
N ASP A 286 -7.07 7.10 -0.88
CA ASP A 286 -7.94 8.20 -1.32
C ASP A 286 -9.18 8.38 -0.41
N MET A 287 -9.62 7.34 0.34
CA MET A 287 -10.80 7.38 1.21
C MET A 287 -10.49 7.65 2.68
N PHE A 288 -9.26 7.37 3.13
CA PHE A 288 -8.92 7.47 4.56
C PHE A 288 -7.90 8.57 4.83
N PRO A 289 -8.14 9.45 5.80
CA PRO A 289 -7.14 10.38 6.31
C PRO A 289 -5.89 9.63 6.80
N SER A 290 -4.74 10.29 6.80
CA SER A 290 -3.44 9.72 7.19
C SER A 290 -3.46 8.96 8.52
N GLU A 291 -4.24 9.43 9.51
CA GLU A 291 -4.35 8.86 10.86
C GLU A 291 -5.02 7.49 10.89
N THR A 292 -6.00 7.23 10.02
CA THR A 292 -6.79 5.98 10.00
C THR A 292 -6.45 5.07 8.84
N ARG A 293 -5.74 5.57 7.83
CA ARG A 293 -5.31 4.86 6.61
C ARG A 293 -4.56 3.57 6.91
N GLY A 294 -3.67 3.60 7.90
CA GLY A 294 -2.84 2.45 8.25
C GLY A 294 -3.64 1.21 8.61
N LYS A 295 -4.75 1.35 9.33
CA LYS A 295 -5.64 0.23 9.68
C LYS A 295 -6.34 -0.37 8.45
N ALA A 296 -6.78 0.47 7.52
CA ALA A 296 -7.43 0.02 6.30
C ALA A 296 -6.44 -0.69 5.36
N ILE A 297 -5.21 -0.16 5.24
CA ILE A 297 -4.13 -0.81 4.48
C ILE A 297 -3.71 -2.14 5.14
N ALA A 298 -3.69 -2.22 6.47
CA ALA A 298 -3.40 -3.46 7.19
C ALA A 298 -4.43 -4.55 6.87
N PHE A 299 -5.72 -4.20 6.80
CA PHE A 299 -6.78 -5.10 6.37
C PHE A 299 -6.61 -5.54 4.90
N PHE A 300 -6.32 -4.61 4.01
CA PHE A 300 -6.07 -4.91 2.60
C PHE A 300 -4.86 -5.83 2.39
N ALA A 301 -3.80 -5.69 3.18
CA ALA A 301 -2.55 -6.45 3.02
C ALA A 301 -2.72 -7.98 3.09
N PHE A 302 -3.79 -8.45 3.70
CA PHE A 302 -4.19 -9.86 3.80
C PHE A 302 -4.70 -10.41 2.45
N ALA A 303 -5.43 -9.62 1.65
CA ALA A 303 -6.18 -10.07 0.49
C ALA A 303 -5.32 -10.69 -0.64
N PRO A 304 -4.16 -10.11 -1.05
CA PRO A 304 -3.32 -10.66 -2.13
C PRO A 304 -2.74 -12.04 -1.85
N TYR A 305 -2.73 -12.46 -0.58
CA TYR A 305 -2.15 -13.72 -0.16
C TYR A 305 -3.18 -14.82 0.09
N VAL A 306 -4.36 -14.47 0.56
CA VAL A 306 -5.44 -15.43 0.77
C VAL A 306 -6.09 -15.83 -0.54
N GLY A 307 -6.22 -14.89 -1.49
CA GLY A 307 -6.83 -15.17 -2.79
C GLY A 307 -6.24 -16.40 -3.49
N PRO A 308 -4.91 -16.47 -3.71
CA PRO A 308 -4.30 -17.59 -4.40
C PRO A 308 -4.44 -18.92 -3.65
N VAL A 309 -4.51 -18.89 -2.31
CA VAL A 309 -4.68 -20.10 -1.48
C VAL A 309 -6.07 -20.71 -1.62
N VAL A 310 -7.10 -19.87 -1.82
CA VAL A 310 -8.47 -20.35 -2.09
C VAL A 310 -8.58 -21.03 -3.47
N GLY A 311 -7.66 -20.69 -4.41
CA GLY A 311 -7.62 -21.29 -5.75
C GLY A 311 -7.59 -22.81 -5.74
N PRO A 312 -6.48 -23.44 -5.30
CA PRO A 312 -6.38 -24.90 -5.24
C PRO A 312 -7.40 -25.54 -4.30
N LEU A 313 -7.81 -24.85 -3.22
CA LEU A 313 -8.85 -25.33 -2.31
C LEU A 313 -10.17 -25.59 -3.04
N VAL A 314 -10.70 -24.62 -3.77
CA VAL A 314 -11.99 -24.75 -4.46
C VAL A 314 -11.85 -25.64 -5.71
N ASN A 315 -10.82 -25.41 -6.51
CA ASN A 315 -10.68 -26.04 -7.81
C ASN A 315 -10.16 -27.49 -7.72
N GLY A 316 -9.53 -27.89 -6.60
CA GLY A 316 -9.22 -29.28 -6.30
C GLY A 316 -10.48 -30.13 -6.19
N PHE A 317 -11.54 -29.62 -5.56
CA PHE A 317 -12.84 -30.32 -5.53
C PHE A 317 -13.50 -30.38 -6.92
N ILE A 318 -13.45 -29.29 -7.70
CA ILE A 318 -14.00 -29.25 -9.04
C ILE A 318 -13.27 -30.24 -9.95
N SER A 319 -11.93 -30.28 -9.89
CA SER A 319 -11.09 -31.20 -10.65
C SER A 319 -11.43 -32.67 -10.39
N VAL A 320 -11.52 -33.05 -9.10
CA VAL A 320 -11.78 -34.44 -8.70
C VAL A 320 -13.22 -34.88 -9.02
N SER A 321 -14.21 -33.98 -8.83
CA SER A 321 -15.63 -34.30 -9.01
C SER A 321 -16.06 -34.36 -10.46
N THR A 322 -15.47 -33.52 -11.33
CA THR A 322 -15.93 -33.36 -12.71
C THR A 322 -14.90 -33.77 -13.76
N GLY A 323 -13.62 -33.71 -13.43
CA GLY A 323 -12.53 -33.94 -14.39
C GLY A 323 -12.44 -32.91 -15.51
N ARG A 324 -13.18 -31.77 -15.40
CA ARG A 324 -13.34 -30.76 -16.45
C ARG A 324 -12.58 -29.48 -16.13
N MET A 325 -11.61 -29.14 -16.96
CA MET A 325 -10.81 -27.91 -16.85
C MET A 325 -11.66 -26.65 -17.07
N ASP A 326 -12.62 -26.68 -17.99
CA ASP A 326 -13.44 -25.52 -18.36
C ASP A 326 -14.24 -24.98 -17.17
N LEU A 327 -14.74 -25.83 -16.28
CA LEU A 327 -15.49 -25.42 -15.10
C LEU A 327 -14.65 -24.58 -14.13
N ILE A 328 -13.34 -24.81 -14.04
CA ILE A 328 -12.42 -23.98 -13.26
C ILE A 328 -12.48 -22.53 -13.74
N PHE A 329 -12.44 -22.32 -15.04
CA PHE A 329 -12.49 -20.97 -15.64
C PHE A 329 -13.89 -20.36 -15.60
N TRP A 330 -14.95 -21.17 -15.74
CA TRP A 330 -16.33 -20.67 -15.61
C TRP A 330 -16.61 -20.17 -14.19
N VAL A 331 -16.16 -20.89 -13.16
CA VAL A 331 -16.27 -20.45 -11.75
C VAL A 331 -15.46 -19.16 -11.51
N ASN A 332 -14.23 -19.09 -12.04
CA ASN A 332 -13.42 -17.87 -11.96
C ASN A 332 -14.10 -16.69 -12.67
N MET A 333 -14.67 -16.92 -13.86
CA MET A 333 -15.42 -15.89 -14.60
C MET A 333 -16.65 -15.42 -13.86
N ALA A 334 -17.41 -16.33 -13.24
CA ALA A 334 -18.60 -15.98 -12.47
C ALA A 334 -18.22 -15.10 -11.25
N PHE A 335 -17.16 -15.48 -10.54
CA PHE A 335 -16.64 -14.67 -9.43
C PHE A 335 -16.15 -13.29 -9.89
N ALA A 336 -15.39 -13.24 -10.99
CA ALA A 336 -14.92 -12.00 -11.59
C ALA A 336 -16.08 -11.12 -12.08
N GLY A 337 -17.13 -11.71 -12.67
CA GLY A 337 -18.33 -11.00 -13.15
C GLY A 337 -19.10 -10.34 -12.01
N VAL A 338 -19.29 -11.05 -10.89
CA VAL A 338 -19.91 -10.48 -9.69
C VAL A 338 -19.09 -9.31 -9.17
N MET A 339 -17.77 -9.48 -9.09
CA MET A 339 -16.88 -8.41 -8.62
C MET A 339 -16.79 -7.23 -9.59
N TRP A 340 -16.90 -7.47 -10.88
CA TRP A 340 -16.99 -6.42 -11.88
C TRP A 340 -18.22 -5.53 -11.69
N ILE A 341 -19.41 -6.15 -11.51
CA ILE A 341 -20.66 -5.42 -11.24
C ILE A 341 -20.54 -4.59 -9.96
N ILE A 342 -20.07 -5.21 -8.86
CA ILE A 342 -19.94 -4.56 -7.56
C ILE A 342 -18.93 -3.40 -7.61
N SER A 343 -17.75 -3.62 -8.19
CA SER A 343 -16.71 -2.58 -8.27
C SER A 343 -17.12 -1.41 -9.16
N SER A 344 -17.95 -1.65 -10.18
CA SER A 344 -18.50 -0.60 -11.05
C SER A 344 -19.51 0.31 -10.34
N ALA A 345 -20.16 -0.20 -9.27
CA ALA A 345 -21.08 0.57 -8.45
C ALA A 345 -20.37 1.48 -7.44
N ILE A 346 -19.08 1.26 -7.14
CA ILE A 346 -18.30 2.11 -6.25
C ILE A 346 -18.10 3.49 -6.91
N PRO A 347 -18.41 4.60 -6.21
CA PRO A 347 -18.19 5.94 -6.76
C PRO A 347 -16.69 6.23 -6.96
N GLU A 348 -16.40 7.31 -7.68
CA GLU A 348 -15.01 7.75 -7.88
C GLU A 348 -14.38 8.13 -6.54
N THR A 349 -13.14 7.65 -6.30
CA THR A 349 -12.40 7.93 -5.06
C THR A 349 -11.21 8.87 -5.29
N TYR A 350 -10.79 9.08 -6.53
CA TYR A 350 -9.61 9.86 -6.84
C TYR A 350 -9.92 11.35 -6.88
N ALA A 351 -9.45 12.08 -5.87
CA ALA A 351 -9.72 13.50 -5.66
C ALA A 351 -9.44 14.39 -6.90
N PRO A 352 -8.30 14.25 -7.63
CA PRO A 352 -8.05 15.10 -8.79
C PRO A 352 -9.09 14.97 -9.90
N VAL A 353 -9.59 13.76 -10.15
CA VAL A 353 -10.63 13.52 -11.17
C VAL A 353 -12.00 14.04 -10.71
N ILE A 354 -12.30 13.97 -9.41
CA ILE A 354 -13.52 14.55 -8.83
C ILE A 354 -13.48 16.08 -8.99
N LEU A 355 -12.37 16.72 -8.61
CA LEU A 355 -12.16 18.17 -8.76
C LEU A 355 -12.22 18.61 -10.23
N LYS A 356 -11.64 17.84 -11.16
CA LYS A 356 -11.73 18.10 -12.60
C LYS A 356 -13.18 18.09 -13.09
N ARG A 357 -14.00 17.15 -12.64
CA ARG A 357 -15.44 17.11 -12.98
C ARG A 357 -16.19 18.30 -12.34
N LYS A 358 -15.83 18.66 -11.10
CA LYS A 358 -16.38 19.84 -10.41
C LYS A 358 -16.02 21.13 -11.14
N ALA A 359 -14.75 21.31 -11.54
CA ALA A 359 -14.31 22.46 -12.34
C ALA A 359 -15.05 22.56 -13.68
N ALA A 360 -15.22 21.43 -14.39
CA ALA A 360 -15.98 21.40 -15.64
C ALA A 360 -17.46 21.76 -15.46
N ARG A 361 -18.06 21.40 -14.31
CA ARG A 361 -19.43 21.79 -13.94
C ARG A 361 -19.50 23.28 -13.67
N LEU A 362 -18.61 23.81 -12.82
CA LEU A 362 -18.56 25.24 -12.49
C LEU A 362 -18.30 26.11 -13.73
N ARG A 363 -17.41 25.71 -14.65
CA ARG A 363 -17.20 26.39 -15.93
C ARG A 363 -18.49 26.53 -16.76
N LYS A 364 -19.32 25.46 -16.76
CA LYS A 364 -20.61 25.50 -17.47
C LYS A 364 -21.65 26.37 -16.78
N GLU A 365 -21.67 26.43 -15.45
CA GLU A 365 -22.62 27.19 -14.66
C GLU A 365 -22.29 28.69 -14.62
N THR A 366 -20.99 29.03 -14.48
CA THR A 366 -20.52 30.42 -14.36
C THR A 366 -20.15 31.05 -15.69
N GLY A 367 -19.92 30.27 -16.75
CA GLY A 367 -19.40 30.76 -18.04
C GLY A 367 -17.92 31.19 -17.99
N ASN A 368 -17.23 31.05 -16.83
CA ASN A 368 -15.84 31.46 -16.67
C ASN A 368 -14.86 30.34 -17.10
N PRO A 369 -14.10 30.51 -18.21
CA PRO A 369 -13.15 29.48 -18.68
C PRO A 369 -11.89 29.36 -17.79
N LYS A 370 -11.61 30.36 -16.93
CA LYS A 370 -10.41 30.41 -16.08
C LYS A 370 -10.52 29.57 -14.79
N ILE A 371 -11.66 28.95 -14.54
CA ILE A 371 -11.86 27.99 -13.45
C ILE A 371 -11.22 26.67 -13.86
N MET A 372 -10.14 26.24 -13.16
CA MET A 372 -9.44 24.99 -13.49
C MET A 372 -8.87 24.31 -12.24
N THR A 373 -8.43 23.07 -12.38
CA THR A 373 -7.71 22.35 -11.32
C THR A 373 -6.21 22.60 -11.44
N GLU A 374 -5.48 22.42 -10.35
CA GLU A 374 -4.03 22.54 -10.33
C GLU A 374 -3.35 21.63 -11.37
N GLN A 375 -3.87 20.39 -11.58
CA GLN A 375 -3.38 19.50 -12.62
C GLN A 375 -3.63 19.99 -14.04
N GLU A 376 -4.77 20.64 -14.29
CA GLU A 376 -5.07 21.24 -15.59
C GLU A 376 -4.15 22.45 -15.86
N ALA A 377 -3.85 23.23 -14.84
CA ALA A 377 -2.96 24.39 -14.94
C ALA A 377 -1.49 23.99 -15.21
N GLN A 378 -1.04 22.88 -14.67
CA GLN A 378 0.31 22.35 -14.91
C GLN A 378 0.54 21.87 -16.36
N GLY A 379 -0.52 21.67 -17.13
CA GLY A 379 -0.44 21.34 -18.56
C GLY A 379 0.34 20.05 -18.90
N VAL A 380 0.48 19.12 -17.94
CA VAL A 380 1.29 17.90 -18.12
C VAL A 380 0.71 17.07 -19.27
N SER A 381 1.54 16.86 -20.31
CA SER A 381 1.16 16.04 -21.47
C SER A 381 0.90 14.59 -21.07
N MET A 382 -0.13 13.97 -21.68
CA MET A 382 -0.41 12.54 -21.56
C MET A 382 0.83 11.69 -21.80
N SER A 383 1.61 12.03 -22.80
CA SER A 383 2.81 11.29 -23.19
C SER A 383 3.93 11.39 -22.14
N GLU A 384 4.10 12.54 -21.51
CA GLU A 384 5.06 12.73 -20.43
C GLU A 384 4.66 11.95 -19.17
N MET A 385 3.38 11.96 -18.82
CA MET A 385 2.88 11.20 -17.69
C MET A 385 3.00 9.68 -17.93
N MET A 386 2.65 9.19 -19.12
CA MET A 386 2.85 7.79 -19.52
C MET A 386 4.33 7.41 -19.46
N ARG A 387 5.21 8.25 -19.99
CA ARG A 387 6.66 8.04 -19.95
C ARG A 387 7.18 8.00 -18.52
N ALA A 388 6.74 8.92 -17.67
CA ALA A 388 7.11 8.94 -16.26
C ALA A 388 6.63 7.67 -15.52
N CYS A 389 5.39 7.24 -15.73
CA CYS A 389 4.85 6.03 -15.11
C CYS A 389 5.52 4.74 -15.59
N LEU A 390 5.98 4.69 -16.86
CA LEU A 390 6.67 3.53 -17.42
C LEU A 390 8.15 3.48 -17.05
N LEU A 391 8.86 4.59 -17.21
CA LEU A 391 10.32 4.60 -17.07
C LEU A 391 10.78 4.76 -15.61
N ARG A 392 10.05 5.51 -14.79
CA ARG A 392 10.47 5.78 -13.41
C ARG A 392 10.54 4.51 -12.54
N PRO A 393 9.60 3.55 -12.59
CA PRO A 393 9.74 2.29 -11.86
C PRO A 393 10.96 1.47 -12.31
N LEU A 394 11.26 1.43 -13.59
CA LEU A 394 12.42 0.73 -14.13
C LEU A 394 13.74 1.43 -13.72
N TYR A 395 13.75 2.77 -13.76
CA TYR A 395 14.87 3.56 -13.26
C TYR A 395 15.13 3.29 -11.77
N PHE A 396 14.09 3.28 -10.92
CA PHE A 396 14.20 2.98 -9.50
C PHE A 396 14.69 1.54 -9.24
N ALA A 397 14.30 0.59 -10.08
CA ALA A 397 14.77 -0.80 -9.99
C ALA A 397 16.30 -0.95 -10.19
N VAL A 398 16.97 0.06 -10.74
CA VAL A 398 18.41 0.04 -10.99
C VAL A 398 19.16 1.01 -10.07
N THR A 399 18.56 2.16 -9.75
CA THR A 399 19.26 3.28 -9.10
C THR A 399 19.07 3.36 -7.59
N GLU A 400 18.05 2.68 -7.03
CA GLU A 400 17.68 2.77 -5.61
C GLU A 400 17.94 1.45 -4.86
N PRO A 401 19.17 1.21 -4.34
CA PRO A 401 19.55 -0.08 -3.75
C PRO A 401 18.69 -0.49 -2.54
N VAL A 402 18.25 0.46 -1.71
CA VAL A 402 17.37 0.19 -0.55
C VAL A 402 16.00 -0.30 -1.02
N LEU A 403 15.43 0.33 -2.06
CA LEU A 403 14.20 -0.13 -2.68
C LEU A 403 14.36 -1.52 -3.28
N VAL A 404 15.44 -1.75 -4.03
CA VAL A 404 15.73 -3.03 -4.69
C VAL A 404 15.85 -4.15 -3.66
N ALA A 405 16.60 -3.96 -2.58
CA ALA A 405 16.74 -4.95 -1.52
C ALA A 405 15.39 -5.26 -0.83
N THR A 406 14.57 -4.24 -0.57
CA THR A 406 13.23 -4.41 -0.01
C THR A 406 12.32 -5.16 -0.99
N CYS A 407 12.35 -4.79 -2.28
CA CYS A 407 11.58 -5.46 -3.32
C CYS A 407 12.02 -6.91 -3.53
N PHE A 408 13.32 -7.20 -3.44
CA PHE A 408 13.85 -8.55 -3.54
C PHE A 408 13.33 -9.45 -2.41
N TYR A 409 13.24 -8.93 -1.19
CA TYR A 409 12.66 -9.70 -0.09
C TYR A 409 11.16 -9.97 -0.29
N VAL A 410 10.39 -8.97 -0.69
CA VAL A 410 8.97 -9.17 -1.04
C VAL A 410 8.81 -10.14 -2.21
N CYS A 411 9.71 -10.07 -3.20
CA CYS A 411 9.79 -11.00 -4.32
C CYS A 411 9.99 -12.44 -3.83
N LEU A 412 10.97 -12.68 -2.96
CA LEU A 412 11.23 -14.01 -2.40
C LEU A 412 10.00 -14.58 -1.67
N ILE A 413 9.38 -13.80 -0.77
CA ILE A 413 8.20 -14.25 -0.02
C ILE A 413 7.02 -14.58 -0.96
N TYR A 414 6.82 -13.80 -2.00
CA TYR A 414 5.77 -14.07 -2.99
C TYR A 414 6.10 -15.29 -3.86
N SER A 415 7.37 -15.45 -4.23
CA SER A 415 7.86 -16.61 -4.96
C SER A 415 7.70 -17.90 -4.15
N LEU A 416 7.97 -17.86 -2.84
CA LEU A 416 7.75 -18.99 -1.94
C LEU A 416 6.27 -19.35 -1.86
N LEU A 417 5.35 -18.38 -1.85
CA LEU A 417 3.92 -18.67 -1.90
C LEU A 417 3.57 -19.50 -3.14
N TYR A 418 4.06 -19.06 -4.31
CA TYR A 418 3.82 -19.82 -5.54
C TYR A 418 4.56 -21.18 -5.56
N ALA A 419 5.75 -21.27 -4.95
CA ALA A 419 6.43 -22.55 -4.78
C ALA A 419 5.59 -23.53 -3.95
N PHE A 420 4.90 -23.10 -2.89
CA PHE A 420 4.02 -23.95 -2.09
C PHE A 420 2.87 -24.57 -2.91
N PHE A 421 2.35 -23.87 -3.94
CA PHE A 421 1.30 -24.42 -4.80
C PHE A 421 1.76 -25.61 -5.62
N PHE A 422 3.05 -25.77 -5.84
CA PHE A 422 3.64 -26.88 -6.57
C PHE A 422 4.36 -27.87 -5.63
N ALA A 423 4.85 -27.43 -4.48
CA ALA A 423 5.43 -28.28 -3.46
C ALA A 423 4.39 -29.17 -2.76
N PHE A 424 3.20 -28.63 -2.44
CA PHE A 424 2.16 -29.37 -1.75
C PHE A 424 1.58 -30.53 -2.58
N PRO A 425 1.30 -30.41 -3.90
CA PRO A 425 0.96 -31.57 -4.72
C PRO A 425 2.05 -32.65 -4.73
N VAL A 426 3.33 -32.29 -4.77
CA VAL A 426 4.43 -33.26 -4.70
C VAL A 426 4.46 -33.94 -3.32
N ILE A 427 4.33 -33.18 -2.22
CA ILE A 427 4.38 -33.73 -0.87
C ILE A 427 3.11 -34.54 -0.57
N PHE A 428 1.94 -33.94 -0.69
CA PHE A 428 0.68 -34.57 -0.28
C PHE A 428 0.10 -35.50 -1.36
N GLY A 429 0.32 -35.22 -2.65
CA GLY A 429 -0.13 -36.04 -3.75
C GLY A 429 0.78 -37.25 -3.98
N GLU A 430 2.09 -37.03 -4.19
CA GLU A 430 3.00 -38.13 -4.54
C GLU A 430 3.46 -38.91 -3.30
N LEU A 431 3.87 -38.24 -2.19
CA LEU A 431 4.40 -38.92 -1.01
C LEU A 431 3.28 -39.54 -0.15
N TYR A 432 2.16 -38.82 0.10
CA TYR A 432 1.04 -39.34 0.92
C TYR A 432 -0.09 -39.96 0.10
N GLY A 433 -0.11 -39.80 -1.23
CA GLY A 433 -1.10 -40.39 -2.13
C GLY A 433 -2.50 -39.71 -2.04
N TYR A 434 -2.57 -38.43 -1.64
CA TYR A 434 -3.83 -37.71 -1.54
C TYR A 434 -4.30 -37.23 -2.93
N LYS A 435 -5.61 -37.22 -3.13
CA LYS A 435 -6.23 -36.65 -4.32
C LYS A 435 -6.20 -35.10 -4.26
N ASP A 436 -6.35 -34.44 -5.40
CA ASP A 436 -6.25 -32.97 -5.53
C ASP A 436 -7.17 -32.21 -4.55
N ASN A 437 -8.36 -32.73 -4.23
CA ASN A 437 -9.27 -32.11 -3.27
C ASN A 437 -8.68 -32.10 -1.84
N LEU A 438 -8.05 -33.19 -1.41
CA LEU A 438 -7.39 -33.27 -0.09
C LEU A 438 -6.12 -32.43 -0.07
N VAL A 439 -5.36 -32.39 -1.18
CA VAL A 439 -4.20 -31.50 -1.35
C VAL A 439 -4.65 -30.03 -1.21
N GLY A 440 -5.80 -29.67 -1.81
CA GLY A 440 -6.40 -28.35 -1.66
C GLY A 440 -6.71 -27.98 -0.21
N LEU A 441 -7.17 -28.93 0.62
CA LEU A 441 -7.43 -28.68 2.05
C LEU A 441 -6.15 -28.41 2.85
N MET A 442 -4.99 -28.92 2.41
CA MET A 442 -3.72 -28.68 3.09
C MET A 442 -3.26 -27.22 3.00
N PHE A 443 -3.91 -26.39 2.20
CA PHE A 443 -3.66 -24.95 2.16
C PHE A 443 -4.42 -24.15 3.25
N ILE A 444 -5.41 -24.73 3.94
CA ILE A 444 -6.16 -24.07 5.00
C ILE A 444 -5.27 -23.50 6.12
N PRO A 445 -4.22 -24.21 6.61
CA PRO A 445 -3.32 -23.66 7.62
C PRO A 445 -2.68 -22.34 7.22
N ILE A 446 -2.41 -22.12 5.92
CA ILE A 446 -1.88 -20.83 5.40
C ILE A 446 -2.90 -19.71 5.64
N VAL A 447 -4.19 -19.97 5.39
CA VAL A 447 -5.27 -18.98 5.64
C VAL A 447 -5.37 -18.67 7.14
N ILE A 448 -5.31 -19.69 8.00
CA ILE A 448 -5.36 -19.51 9.46
C ILE A 448 -4.16 -18.65 9.91
N GLY A 449 -2.96 -18.94 9.43
CA GLY A 449 -1.77 -18.15 9.71
C GLY A 449 -1.91 -16.70 9.25
N ALA A 450 -2.47 -16.48 8.06
CA ALA A 450 -2.74 -15.15 7.53
C ALA A 450 -3.78 -14.37 8.35
N LEU A 451 -4.80 -15.03 8.92
CA LEU A 451 -5.77 -14.42 9.83
C LEU A 451 -5.12 -14.00 11.16
N TRP A 452 -4.22 -14.82 11.71
CA TRP A 452 -3.43 -14.44 12.88
C TRP A 452 -2.50 -13.27 12.60
N ALA A 453 -1.89 -13.24 11.42
CA ALA A 453 -1.10 -12.11 10.98
C ALA A 453 -1.94 -10.83 10.89
N LEU A 454 -3.17 -10.90 10.39
CA LEU A 454 -4.08 -9.75 10.33
C LEU A 454 -4.32 -9.16 11.73
N ALA A 455 -4.58 -9.98 12.73
CA ALA A 455 -4.71 -9.51 14.11
C ALA A 455 -3.40 -8.84 14.61
N THR A 456 -2.25 -9.43 14.28
CA THR A 456 -0.94 -8.89 14.65
C THR A 456 -0.62 -7.58 13.89
N THR A 457 -1.08 -7.41 12.65
CA THR A 457 -0.90 -6.14 11.92
C THR A 457 -1.63 -4.99 12.60
N PHE A 458 -2.83 -5.20 13.14
CA PHE A 458 -3.52 -4.19 13.93
C PHE A 458 -2.75 -3.81 15.21
N TYR A 459 -2.12 -4.79 15.86
CA TYR A 459 -1.24 -4.52 17.00
C TYR A 459 -0.02 -3.66 16.58
N CYS A 460 0.65 -4.02 15.49
CA CYS A 460 1.79 -3.26 14.96
C CYS A 460 1.39 -1.82 14.59
N GLU A 461 0.22 -1.64 13.95
CA GLU A 461 -0.28 -0.31 13.60
C GLU A 461 -0.59 0.54 14.83
N ASN A 462 -1.21 -0.04 15.87
CA ASN A 462 -1.46 0.68 17.11
C ASN A 462 -0.15 1.11 17.80
N LYS A 463 0.89 0.27 17.75
CA LYS A 463 2.23 0.62 18.25
C LYS A 463 2.86 1.76 17.44
N TYR A 464 2.76 1.72 16.12
CA TYR A 464 3.23 2.79 15.25
C TYR A 464 2.51 4.12 15.58
N LEU A 465 1.18 4.11 15.74
CA LEU A 465 0.40 5.30 16.10
C LEU A 465 0.79 5.86 17.48
N GLN A 466 1.21 5.02 18.43
CA GLN A 466 1.77 5.48 19.71
C GLN A 466 3.10 6.22 19.52
N ILE A 467 3.97 5.73 18.62
CA ILE A 467 5.25 6.39 18.30
C ILE A 467 5.01 7.74 17.62
N VAL A 468 4.09 7.80 16.65
CA VAL A 468 3.72 9.04 15.94
C VAL A 468 3.25 10.15 16.89
N LYS A 469 2.53 9.77 17.98
CA LYS A 469 2.10 10.73 19.02
C LYS A 469 3.24 11.26 19.90
N GLN A 470 4.35 10.53 20.00
CA GLN A 470 5.48 10.88 20.89
C GLN A 470 6.62 11.61 20.16
N ARG A 471 6.84 11.28 18.87
CA ARG A 471 7.91 11.86 18.07
C ARG A 471 7.57 11.84 16.57
N LYS A 472 8.35 12.59 15.77
CA LYS A 472 8.28 12.48 14.30
C LYS A 472 8.57 11.03 13.88
N PRO A 473 7.68 10.40 13.09
CA PRO A 473 7.88 9.03 12.67
C PRO A 473 9.04 8.91 11.69
N THR A 474 9.70 7.76 11.73
CA THR A 474 10.72 7.38 10.74
C THR A 474 10.22 6.15 9.96
N PRO A 475 10.66 5.94 8.70
CA PRO A 475 10.27 4.75 7.94
C PRO A 475 10.58 3.44 8.67
N GLU A 476 11.66 3.40 9.46
CA GLU A 476 12.10 2.23 10.22
C GLU A 476 11.08 1.78 11.29
N ASP A 477 10.23 2.68 11.75
CA ASP A 477 9.17 2.37 12.73
C ASP A 477 8.11 1.42 12.17
N ARG A 478 7.98 1.35 10.83
CA ARG A 478 7.09 0.40 10.13
C ARG A 478 7.61 -1.05 10.11
N LEU A 479 8.89 -1.29 10.44
CA LEU A 479 9.53 -2.61 10.30
C LEU A 479 9.21 -3.60 11.43
N LEU A 480 8.45 -3.21 12.45
CA LEU A 480 8.12 -4.08 13.59
C LEU A 480 7.48 -5.40 13.14
N GLY A 481 6.48 -5.36 12.25
CA GLY A 481 5.82 -6.56 11.75
C GLY A 481 6.75 -7.44 10.91
N ALA A 482 7.65 -6.85 10.10
CA ALA A 482 8.64 -7.60 9.34
C ALA A 482 9.65 -8.31 10.26
N LYS A 483 10.09 -7.68 11.35
CA LYS A 483 10.96 -8.30 12.36
C LYS A 483 10.29 -9.50 13.05
N ILE A 484 8.98 -9.41 13.30
CA ILE A 484 8.20 -10.53 13.88
C ILE A 484 7.98 -11.61 12.83
N GLY A 485 7.57 -11.24 11.61
CA GLY A 485 7.18 -12.19 10.56
C GLY A 485 8.34 -12.95 9.90
N ALA A 486 9.52 -12.33 9.78
CA ALA A 486 10.65 -12.91 9.07
C ALA A 486 11.12 -14.27 9.63
N PRO A 487 11.26 -14.46 10.95
CA PRO A 487 11.59 -15.78 11.51
C PRO A 487 10.55 -16.85 11.17
N PHE A 488 9.25 -16.51 11.19
CA PHE A 488 8.18 -17.48 10.92
C PHE A 488 8.18 -17.97 9.47
N ALA A 489 8.51 -17.11 8.51
CA ALA A 489 8.65 -17.53 7.11
C ALA A 489 9.80 -18.52 6.92
N ALA A 490 10.92 -18.34 7.61
CA ALA A 490 12.04 -19.29 7.59
C ALA A 490 11.70 -20.59 8.33
N ILE A 491 11.14 -20.51 9.55
CA ILE A 491 10.71 -21.65 10.36
C ILE A 491 9.74 -22.55 9.57
N ALA A 492 8.84 -21.96 8.79
CA ALA A 492 7.91 -22.71 7.95
C ALA A 492 8.64 -23.67 6.98
N LEU A 493 9.68 -23.19 6.32
CA LEU A 493 10.45 -24.00 5.37
C LEU A 493 11.32 -25.06 6.08
N TRP A 494 11.84 -24.75 7.27
CA TRP A 494 12.53 -25.73 8.11
C TRP A 494 11.59 -26.85 8.57
N ILE A 495 10.38 -26.50 9.03
CA ILE A 495 9.34 -27.48 9.39
C ILE A 495 8.98 -28.34 8.16
N LEU A 496 8.75 -27.72 6.99
CA LEU A 496 8.40 -28.43 5.77
C LEU A 496 9.47 -29.47 5.42
N GLY A 497 10.74 -29.10 5.41
CA GLY A 497 11.84 -30.01 5.13
C GLY A 497 12.04 -31.09 6.19
N ALA A 498 11.83 -30.78 7.46
CA ALA A 498 11.97 -31.72 8.55
C ALA A 498 10.82 -32.74 8.67
N THR A 499 9.62 -32.40 8.14
CA THR A 499 8.41 -33.20 8.33
C THR A 499 7.89 -33.89 7.07
N ALA A 500 8.47 -33.63 5.89
CA ALA A 500 8.05 -34.23 4.63
C ALA A 500 8.51 -35.70 4.49
N TYR A 501 8.18 -36.56 5.47
CA TYR A 501 8.46 -38.00 5.46
C TYR A 501 7.16 -38.80 5.51
N LYS A 502 7.11 -39.95 4.83
CA LYS A 502 5.91 -40.80 4.75
C LYS A 502 5.44 -41.33 6.12
N HIS A 503 6.36 -41.48 7.08
CA HIS A 503 6.06 -41.96 8.42
C HIS A 503 5.55 -40.87 9.38
N ILE A 504 5.68 -39.59 9.01
CA ILE A 504 5.16 -38.45 9.79
C ILE A 504 3.72 -38.18 9.38
N ILE A 505 2.87 -37.90 10.35
CA ILE A 505 1.47 -37.54 10.07
C ILE A 505 1.40 -36.27 9.23
N TRP A 506 0.43 -36.18 8.32
CA TRP A 506 0.20 -35.05 7.40
C TRP A 506 0.15 -33.65 8.08
N VAL A 507 -0.21 -33.60 9.37
CA VAL A 507 -0.23 -32.35 10.16
C VAL A 507 1.16 -31.70 10.25
N GLY A 508 2.23 -32.51 10.24
CA GLY A 508 3.62 -32.00 10.26
C GLY A 508 3.89 -31.02 9.11
N PRO A 509 3.92 -31.47 7.85
CA PRO A 509 4.16 -30.57 6.72
C PRO A 509 3.03 -29.53 6.52
N ALA A 510 1.79 -29.82 6.89
CA ALA A 510 0.69 -28.84 6.82
C ALA A 510 0.88 -27.67 7.81
N SER A 511 1.46 -27.91 8.99
CA SER A 511 1.75 -26.88 9.98
C SER A 511 2.76 -25.82 9.48
N ALA A 512 3.63 -26.19 8.53
CA ALA A 512 4.50 -25.24 7.83
C ALA A 512 3.69 -24.12 7.16
N GLY A 513 2.53 -24.48 6.59
CA GLY A 513 1.61 -23.48 5.99
C GLY A 513 1.14 -22.43 6.98
N LEU A 514 0.86 -22.80 8.24
CA LEU A 514 0.42 -21.86 9.28
C LEU A 514 1.52 -20.83 9.60
N ALA A 515 2.74 -21.29 9.82
CA ALA A 515 3.87 -20.39 10.09
C ALA A 515 4.19 -19.52 8.87
N PHE A 516 4.12 -20.08 7.66
CA PHE A 516 4.33 -19.31 6.42
C PHE A 516 3.27 -18.22 6.23
N GLY A 517 1.98 -18.57 6.37
CA GLY A 517 0.87 -17.64 6.25
C GLY A 517 0.97 -16.46 7.21
N PHE A 518 1.39 -16.73 8.46
CA PHE A 518 1.64 -15.69 9.46
C PHE A 518 2.80 -14.77 9.04
N GLY A 519 3.95 -15.36 8.68
CA GLY A 519 5.14 -14.60 8.33
C GLY A 519 4.95 -13.72 7.09
N MET A 520 4.38 -14.28 6.01
CA MET A 520 4.28 -13.59 4.72
C MET A 520 3.42 -12.32 4.79
N VAL A 521 2.28 -12.34 5.49
CA VAL A 521 1.38 -11.17 5.59
C VAL A 521 2.04 -10.07 6.41
N LEU A 522 2.71 -10.40 7.53
CA LEU A 522 3.42 -9.42 8.36
C LEU A 522 4.58 -8.76 7.62
N ILE A 523 5.37 -9.55 6.88
CA ILE A 523 6.48 -9.03 6.07
C ILE A 523 5.95 -8.08 5.00
N TYR A 524 4.93 -8.51 4.26
CA TYR A 524 4.36 -7.70 3.18
C TYR A 524 3.77 -6.38 3.71
N TYR A 525 2.96 -6.43 4.76
CA TYR A 525 2.39 -5.24 5.40
C TYR A 525 3.47 -4.24 5.79
N SER A 526 4.50 -4.69 6.50
CA SER A 526 5.56 -3.83 7.01
C SER A 526 6.42 -3.23 5.90
N LEU A 527 6.88 -4.07 4.95
CA LEU A 527 7.72 -3.61 3.85
C LEU A 527 6.96 -2.71 2.87
N ASN A 528 5.66 -2.95 2.68
CA ASN A 528 4.83 -2.07 1.85
C ASN A 528 4.74 -0.66 2.43
N ASN A 529 4.46 -0.54 3.73
CA ASN A 529 4.41 0.75 4.41
C ASN A 529 5.80 1.39 4.51
N TYR A 530 6.85 0.60 4.73
CA TYR A 530 8.24 1.08 4.71
C TYR A 530 8.61 1.74 3.37
N ILE A 531 8.26 1.10 2.24
CA ILE A 531 8.48 1.67 0.90
C ILE A 531 7.73 2.99 0.74
N ILE A 532 6.46 3.08 1.17
CA ILE A 532 5.65 4.30 1.08
C ILE A 532 6.31 5.43 1.87
N ASP A 533 6.75 5.17 3.09
CA ASP A 533 7.34 6.17 3.97
C ASP A 533 8.79 6.55 3.54
N CYS A 534 9.51 5.67 2.82
CA CYS A 534 10.82 5.98 2.24
C CYS A 534 10.74 6.83 0.97
N TYR A 535 9.66 6.72 0.19
CA TYR A 535 9.54 7.36 -1.13
C TYR A 535 8.23 8.15 -1.23
N VAL A 536 7.96 9.06 -0.27
CA VAL A 536 6.68 9.78 -0.13
C VAL A 536 6.23 10.44 -1.44
N GLN A 537 7.11 11.20 -2.10
CA GLN A 537 6.80 11.92 -3.35
C GLN A 537 6.61 10.99 -4.56
N TYR A 538 7.20 9.78 -4.53
CA TYR A 538 7.20 8.82 -5.63
C TYR A 538 6.68 7.44 -5.20
N ALA A 539 5.82 7.41 -4.19
CA ALA A 539 5.30 6.17 -3.60
C ALA A 539 4.64 5.25 -4.64
N SER A 540 3.89 5.81 -5.58
CA SER A 540 3.26 5.05 -6.68
C SER A 540 4.29 4.35 -7.57
N SER A 541 5.37 5.04 -7.95
CA SER A 541 6.45 4.48 -8.78
C SER A 541 7.26 3.41 -8.02
N ALA A 542 7.56 3.64 -6.73
CA ALA A 542 8.25 2.65 -5.88
C ALA A 542 7.39 1.40 -5.66
N LEU A 543 6.08 1.55 -5.45
CA LEU A 543 5.15 0.43 -5.36
C LEU A 543 5.00 -0.32 -6.69
N ALA A 544 5.03 0.37 -7.83
CA ALA A 544 5.02 -0.27 -9.14
C ALA A 544 6.28 -1.11 -9.36
N THR A 545 7.48 -0.60 -9.00
CA THR A 545 8.74 -1.35 -8.99
C THR A 545 8.63 -2.62 -8.16
N LYS A 546 8.07 -2.52 -6.95
CA LYS A 546 7.84 -3.68 -6.07
C LYS A 546 6.91 -4.71 -6.73
N VAL A 547 5.78 -4.28 -7.32
CA VAL A 547 4.82 -5.21 -7.96
C VAL A 547 5.47 -5.89 -9.16
N PHE A 548 6.24 -5.15 -9.96
CA PHE A 548 6.98 -5.69 -11.10
C PHE A 548 7.93 -6.81 -10.67
N LEU A 549 8.86 -6.54 -9.75
CA LEU A 549 9.85 -7.52 -9.29
C LEU A 549 9.21 -8.72 -8.57
N ARG A 550 8.24 -8.46 -7.70
CA ARG A 550 7.50 -9.49 -6.97
C ARG A 550 6.81 -10.48 -7.92
N SER A 551 6.12 -9.96 -8.94
CA SER A 551 5.37 -10.80 -9.86
C SER A 551 6.29 -11.57 -10.81
N ALA A 552 7.42 -10.99 -11.21
CA ALA A 552 8.42 -11.69 -12.00
C ALA A 552 8.97 -12.94 -11.26
N GLY A 553 9.31 -12.79 -9.97
CA GLY A 553 9.73 -13.94 -9.15
C GLY A 553 8.63 -14.98 -8.93
N GLY A 554 7.40 -14.53 -8.63
CA GLY A 554 6.24 -15.41 -8.49
C GLY A 554 5.90 -16.21 -9.76
N ALA A 555 6.24 -15.69 -10.93
CA ALA A 555 6.08 -16.40 -12.21
C ALA A 555 7.22 -17.38 -12.48
N ALA A 556 8.44 -17.06 -12.05
CA ALA A 556 9.61 -17.89 -12.31
C ALA A 556 9.66 -19.16 -11.42
N PHE A 557 9.32 -19.05 -10.15
CA PHE A 557 9.43 -20.15 -9.19
C PHE A 557 8.63 -21.40 -9.56
N PRO A 558 7.37 -21.31 -10.01
CA PRO A 558 6.62 -22.48 -10.44
C PRO A 558 7.35 -23.34 -11.47
N LEU A 559 8.09 -22.71 -12.40
CA LEU A 559 8.71 -23.39 -13.54
C LEU A 559 9.81 -24.40 -13.16
N PHE A 560 10.46 -24.21 -12.02
CA PHE A 560 11.53 -25.10 -11.58
C PHE A 560 11.26 -25.81 -10.23
N THR A 561 10.21 -25.44 -9.52
CA THR A 561 9.93 -25.96 -8.16
C THR A 561 9.79 -27.49 -8.17
N ILE A 562 9.01 -28.06 -9.08
CA ILE A 562 8.79 -29.52 -9.15
C ILE A 562 10.10 -30.22 -9.46
N GLN A 563 10.87 -29.77 -10.46
CA GLN A 563 12.17 -30.36 -10.82
C GLN A 563 13.17 -30.23 -9.67
N MET A 564 13.15 -29.13 -8.94
CA MET A 564 13.97 -28.91 -7.75
C MET A 564 13.67 -30.00 -6.69
N TYR A 565 12.39 -30.26 -6.40
CA TYR A 565 11.98 -31.25 -5.41
C TYR A 565 12.30 -32.68 -5.86
N HIS A 566 12.14 -33.00 -7.14
CA HIS A 566 12.49 -34.34 -7.66
C HIS A 566 14.00 -34.58 -7.69
N LYS A 567 14.82 -33.55 -8.04
CA LYS A 567 16.28 -33.68 -8.12
C LYS A 567 16.98 -33.61 -6.77
N LEU A 568 16.55 -32.73 -5.87
CA LEU A 568 17.19 -32.51 -4.56
C LEU A 568 16.57 -33.35 -3.44
N ASN A 569 15.49 -34.09 -3.68
CA ASN A 569 14.58 -34.69 -2.71
C ASN A 569 13.79 -33.59 -1.93
N LEU A 570 12.65 -33.99 -1.35
CA LEU A 570 11.73 -33.11 -0.65
C LEU A 570 12.39 -32.31 0.49
N HIS A 571 13.29 -32.93 1.22
CA HIS A 571 13.96 -32.31 2.37
C HIS A 571 14.94 -31.23 1.94
N TRP A 572 15.88 -31.58 1.06
CA TRP A 572 16.92 -30.67 0.61
C TRP A 572 16.36 -29.54 -0.25
N GLY A 573 15.31 -29.77 -1.06
CA GLY A 573 14.60 -28.72 -1.79
C GLY A 573 14.00 -27.70 -0.84
N SER A 574 13.34 -28.16 0.23
CA SER A 574 12.76 -27.26 1.25
C SER A 574 13.84 -26.54 2.06
N TRP A 575 14.91 -27.25 2.47
CA TRP A 575 15.99 -26.64 3.25
C TRP A 575 16.84 -25.66 2.45
N LEU A 576 17.03 -25.84 1.17
CA LEU A 576 17.66 -24.85 0.30
C LEU A 576 16.93 -23.51 0.38
N LEU A 577 15.59 -23.55 0.25
CA LEU A 577 14.75 -22.34 0.37
C LEU A 577 14.74 -21.80 1.82
N ALA A 578 14.84 -22.69 2.82
CA ALA A 578 14.94 -22.32 4.23
C ALA A 578 16.24 -21.56 4.54
N PHE A 579 17.38 -21.98 4.00
CA PHE A 579 18.65 -21.26 4.16
C PHE A 579 18.57 -19.85 3.57
N ILE A 580 18.01 -19.72 2.35
CA ILE A 580 17.83 -18.40 1.71
C ILE A 580 16.90 -17.52 2.56
N SER A 581 15.76 -18.07 3.00
CA SER A 581 14.80 -17.33 3.83
C SER A 581 15.41 -16.94 5.19
N THR A 582 16.25 -17.81 5.79
CA THR A 582 16.95 -17.52 7.04
C THR A 582 17.97 -16.38 6.87
N ALA A 583 18.73 -16.38 5.78
CA ALA A 583 19.65 -15.29 5.47
C ALA A 583 18.89 -13.95 5.31
N MET A 584 17.70 -13.99 4.73
CA MET A 584 16.87 -12.81 4.52
C MET A 584 16.24 -12.25 5.82
N ILE A 585 16.23 -13.00 6.93
CA ILE A 585 15.83 -12.47 8.24
C ILE A 585 16.70 -11.27 8.64
N ALA A 586 17.96 -11.27 8.26
CA ALA A 586 18.88 -10.16 8.58
C ALA A 586 18.43 -8.82 7.99
N LEU A 587 17.68 -8.80 6.88
CA LEU A 587 17.33 -7.59 6.15
C LEU A 587 16.42 -6.62 6.94
N PRO A 588 15.27 -7.03 7.52
CA PRO A 588 14.44 -6.13 8.33
C PRO A 588 15.15 -5.64 9.59
N PHE A 589 16.05 -6.44 10.17
CA PHE A 589 16.87 -6.01 11.31
C PHE A 589 17.92 -5.00 10.86
N ALA A 590 18.65 -5.25 9.77
CA ALA A 590 19.62 -4.33 9.21
C ALA A 590 18.99 -2.98 8.85
N PHE A 591 17.82 -2.98 8.20
CA PHE A 591 17.11 -1.74 7.91
C PHE A 591 16.60 -1.04 9.16
N SER A 592 16.23 -1.77 10.21
CA SER A 592 15.80 -1.15 11.46
C SER A 592 16.94 -0.44 12.21
N TYR A 593 18.19 -0.94 12.12
CA TYR A 593 19.34 -0.36 12.82
C TYR A 593 20.13 0.63 11.95
N TRP A 594 20.29 0.36 10.67
CA TRP A 594 21.14 1.13 9.76
C TRP A 594 20.35 1.81 8.62
N GLY A 595 19.02 1.70 8.59
CA GLY A 595 18.18 2.16 7.48
C GLY A 595 18.40 3.62 7.13
N LYS A 596 18.41 4.52 8.11
CA LYS A 596 18.68 5.94 7.89
C LYS A 596 20.06 6.17 7.25
N GLY A 597 21.11 5.55 7.78
CA GLY A 597 22.47 5.65 7.23
C GLY A 597 22.59 5.04 5.82
N LEU A 598 21.87 3.94 5.56
CA LEU A 598 21.87 3.31 4.24
C LEU A 598 21.15 4.17 3.20
N ARG A 599 20.01 4.80 3.54
CA ARG A 599 19.32 5.72 2.64
C ARG A 599 20.20 6.90 2.27
N HIS A 600 20.81 7.58 3.24
CA HIS A 600 21.70 8.72 2.97
C HIS A 600 22.95 8.37 2.17
N LYS A 601 23.50 7.15 2.33
CA LYS A 601 24.74 6.74 1.62
C LYS A 601 24.48 6.14 0.24
N LEU A 602 23.39 5.43 0.06
CA LEU A 602 23.14 4.62 -1.14
C LEU A 602 22.10 5.22 -2.09
N SER A 603 21.18 6.05 -1.59
CA SER A 603 20.21 6.75 -2.43
C SER A 603 20.82 8.07 -2.94
N LYS A 604 20.58 8.40 -4.20
CA LYS A 604 21.04 9.67 -4.79
C LYS A 604 20.39 10.88 -4.14
N LYS A 605 19.14 10.74 -3.66
CA LYS A 605 18.39 11.76 -2.96
C LYS A 605 17.49 11.09 -1.92
N ASP A 606 17.45 11.63 -0.71
CA ASP A 606 16.57 11.11 0.34
C ASP A 606 15.15 11.66 0.16
N TYR A 607 14.20 10.79 -0.17
CA TYR A 607 12.79 11.11 -0.40
C TYR A 607 11.89 10.71 0.78
N SER A 608 12.49 10.36 1.91
CA SER A 608 11.78 9.80 3.06
C SER A 608 11.00 10.84 3.87
N ILE A 609 10.05 10.37 4.66
CA ILE A 609 9.18 11.20 5.51
C ILE A 609 9.95 12.01 6.56
N ASP A 610 11.14 11.55 6.96
CA ASP A 610 11.99 12.24 7.92
C ASP A 610 12.89 13.31 7.29
N SER A 611 13.09 13.29 5.97
CA SER A 611 13.86 14.29 5.21
C SER A 611 12.99 15.42 4.63
N VAL A 612 11.68 15.19 4.47
CA VAL A 612 10.74 16.22 4.02
C VAL A 612 10.50 17.18 5.16
N GLU A 613 11.01 18.42 5.05
CA GLU A 613 10.65 19.51 5.94
C GLU A 613 9.17 19.87 5.69
N MET A 614 8.32 19.64 6.71
CA MET A 614 6.93 20.09 6.74
C MET A 614 6.84 21.56 7.16
#